data_b434249bb9218388701014afa6362e27
#
_entry.id   b434249bb9218388701014afa6362e27
#
_cell.length_a   1.000
_cell.length_b   1.000
_cell.length_c   1.000
_cell.angle_alpha   90.00
_cell.angle_beta   90.00
_cell.angle_gamma   90.00
#
_symmetry.space_group_name_H-M   'P 1'
#
loop_
_entity.id
_entity.type
_entity.pdbx_description
1 polymer ?
#
loop_
_entity_poly.entity_id
_entity_poly.type
_entity_poly.pdbx_seq_one_letter_code
_entity_poly.pdbx_strand_id
1 'polypeptide(L)'
;MQDLKFRVFKKDDIKAVVELINKAYRENNPNSWTSEAHLLSGIRVNEDMLNEILENKNIVTYIALLDEKIVATIQTKLESEDIHIGLFAVHPDFQSFGVGKKILAFAEESANKLWKKSSFVMEVISNRVELKEYYNRRGYKDTKTFIEFPKSKHWLPLVDEELKLLVLRKEILR
;
A
#
# COMPACT_ATOMS: atom_id res chain seq x y z
N MET A 1 -15.35 18.31 11.86
CA MET A 1 -14.68 17.24 11.11
C MET A 1 -13.18 17.53 11.15
N GLN A 2 -12.43 16.60 11.72
CA GLN A 2 -10.97 16.77 11.80
C GLN A 2 -10.38 16.77 10.39
N ASP A 3 -9.53 17.74 10.09
CA ASP A 3 -8.92 17.87 8.76
C ASP A 3 -7.83 16.83 8.55
N LEU A 4 -8.04 15.96 7.56
CA LEU A 4 -7.03 15.01 7.10
C LEU A 4 -6.03 15.76 6.21
N LYS A 5 -4.76 15.75 6.60
CA LYS A 5 -3.67 16.38 5.86
C LYS A 5 -2.80 15.32 5.19
N PHE A 6 -2.26 15.65 4.03
CA PHE A 6 -1.38 14.76 3.27
C PHE A 6 -0.04 15.44 3.02
N ARG A 7 1.04 14.68 3.12
CA ARG A 7 2.37 15.14 2.74
C ARG A 7 3.30 14.00 2.37
N VAL A 8 4.44 14.33 1.82
CA VAL A 8 5.51 13.36 1.54
C VAL A 8 6.11 12.85 2.86
N PHE A 9 6.40 11.58 2.89
CA PHE A 9 7.09 10.86 3.95
C PHE A 9 8.52 11.38 4.13
N LYS A 10 8.96 11.52 5.37
CA LYS A 10 10.28 12.01 5.75
C LYS A 10 11.02 10.99 6.62
N LYS A 11 12.33 11.19 6.78
CA LYS A 11 13.16 10.33 7.62
C LYS A 11 12.63 10.21 9.06
N ASP A 12 12.16 11.30 9.63
CA ASP A 12 11.61 11.32 11.00
C ASP A 12 10.31 10.52 11.15
N ASP A 13 9.66 10.18 10.05
CA ASP A 13 8.41 9.39 10.04
C ASP A 13 8.67 7.87 10.05
N ILE A 14 9.89 7.42 9.78
CA ILE A 14 10.23 6.02 9.55
C ILE A 14 9.68 5.11 10.66
N LYS A 15 9.99 5.42 11.91
CA LYS A 15 9.60 4.59 13.04
C LYS A 15 8.08 4.44 13.16
N ALA A 16 7.35 5.54 13.04
CA ALA A 16 5.90 5.54 13.10
C ALA A 16 5.26 4.81 11.90
N VAL A 17 5.86 4.94 10.70
CA VAL A 17 5.35 4.26 9.49
C VAL A 17 5.64 2.76 9.53
N VAL A 18 6.80 2.33 10.04
CA VAL A 18 7.09 0.90 10.28
C VAL A 18 6.02 0.29 11.18
N GLU A 19 5.74 0.94 12.31
CA GLU A 19 4.72 0.49 13.25
C GLU A 19 3.34 0.42 12.61
N LEU A 20 2.94 1.44 11.88
CA LEU A 20 1.67 1.51 11.17
C LEU A 20 1.49 0.36 10.17
N ILE A 21 2.50 0.13 9.32
CA ILE A 21 2.44 -0.90 8.28
C ILE A 21 2.36 -2.30 8.91
N ASN A 22 3.23 -2.60 9.87
CA ASN A 22 3.23 -3.91 10.51
C ASN A 22 1.95 -4.16 11.30
N LYS A 23 1.40 -3.13 11.94
CA LYS A 23 0.12 -3.21 12.64
C LYS A 23 -1.03 -3.51 11.68
N ALA A 24 -1.08 -2.84 10.54
CA ALA A 24 -2.15 -3.03 9.55
C ALA A 24 -2.10 -4.41 8.88
N TYR A 25 -0.91 -4.93 8.60
CA TYR A 25 -0.73 -6.15 7.79
C TYR A 25 -0.42 -7.41 8.59
N ARG A 26 0.26 -7.31 9.73
CA ARG A 26 0.79 -8.47 10.45
C ARG A 26 0.17 -8.75 11.80
N GLU A 27 -0.55 -7.81 12.39
CA GLU A 27 -1.29 -8.06 13.62
C GLU A 27 -2.62 -8.76 13.34
N ASN A 28 -2.95 -9.71 14.20
CA ASN A 28 -4.25 -10.37 14.18
C ASN A 28 -5.30 -9.45 14.83
N ASN A 29 -5.72 -8.44 14.11
CA ASN A 29 -6.70 -7.45 14.56
C ASN A 29 -7.98 -7.61 13.73
N PRO A 30 -9.12 -7.97 14.35
CA PRO A 30 -10.38 -8.16 13.62
C PRO A 30 -10.88 -6.87 12.94
N ASN A 31 -10.43 -5.70 13.39
CA ASN A 31 -10.79 -4.42 12.79
C ASN A 31 -9.90 -4.06 11.58
N SER A 32 -8.80 -4.80 11.36
CA SER A 32 -7.92 -4.60 10.22
C SER A 32 -8.28 -5.55 9.09
N TRP A 33 -9.13 -5.11 8.18
CA TRP A 33 -9.51 -5.91 7.01
C TRP A 33 -8.39 -6.10 5.99
N THR A 34 -7.30 -5.35 6.11
CA THR A 34 -6.08 -5.52 5.29
C THR A 34 -5.08 -6.51 5.90
N SER A 35 -5.34 -7.04 7.10
CA SER A 35 -4.42 -7.94 7.78
C SER A 35 -4.18 -9.22 6.99
N GLU A 36 -2.91 -9.62 6.90
CA GLU A 36 -2.42 -10.86 6.31
C GLU A 36 -1.91 -11.84 7.37
N ALA A 37 -2.22 -11.61 8.65
CA ALA A 37 -1.71 -12.39 9.76
C ALA A 37 -2.06 -13.89 9.67
N HIS A 38 -3.15 -14.24 8.99
CA HIS A 38 -3.56 -15.62 8.74
C HIS A 38 -2.81 -16.28 7.56
N LEU A 39 -2.12 -15.51 6.74
CA LEU A 39 -1.39 -15.98 5.55
C LEU A 39 0.13 -15.97 5.73
N LEU A 40 0.65 -15.00 6.47
CA LEU A 40 2.07 -14.72 6.57
C LEU A 40 2.48 -14.43 8.01
N SER A 41 3.57 -15.05 8.46
CA SER A 41 4.24 -14.70 9.71
C SER A 41 5.28 -13.61 9.49
N GLY A 42 5.82 -13.08 10.59
CA GLY A 42 6.91 -12.11 10.56
C GLY A 42 6.45 -10.67 10.38
N ILE A 43 7.32 -9.85 9.82
CA ILE A 43 7.10 -8.42 9.61
C ILE A 43 6.92 -8.11 8.14
N ARG A 44 6.18 -7.04 7.83
CA ARG A 44 6.04 -6.54 6.46
C ARG A 44 7.19 -5.63 6.06
N VAL A 45 7.62 -4.74 6.98
CA VAL A 45 8.72 -3.81 6.78
C VAL A 45 9.56 -3.62 8.05
N ASN A 46 10.78 -3.12 7.88
CA ASN A 46 11.64 -2.62 8.95
C ASN A 46 12.18 -1.22 8.60
N GLU A 47 12.93 -0.63 9.52
CA GLU A 47 13.48 0.71 9.33
C GLU A 47 14.47 0.78 8.15
N ASP A 48 15.30 -0.24 7.96
CA ASP A 48 16.28 -0.28 6.85
C ASP A 48 15.59 -0.27 5.48
N MET A 49 14.51 -1.01 5.33
CA MET A 49 13.71 -1.01 4.09
C MET A 49 13.15 0.37 3.78
N LEU A 50 12.64 1.08 4.79
CA LEU A 50 12.09 2.42 4.60
C LEU A 50 13.17 3.47 4.34
N ASN A 51 14.38 3.31 4.91
CA ASN A 51 15.52 4.14 4.57
C ASN A 51 15.93 3.98 3.11
N GLU A 52 15.98 2.74 2.60
CA GLU A 52 16.28 2.46 1.18
C GLU A 52 15.23 3.10 0.26
N ILE A 53 13.96 3.05 0.64
CA ILE A 53 12.86 3.69 -0.10
C ILE A 53 13.06 5.20 -0.19
N LEU A 54 13.48 5.85 0.89
CA LEU A 54 13.75 7.30 0.89
C LEU A 54 14.87 7.71 -0.06
N GLU A 55 15.87 6.86 -0.23
CA GLU A 55 17.02 7.12 -1.10
C GLU A 55 16.72 6.86 -2.59
N ASN A 56 15.63 6.16 -2.90
CA ASN A 56 15.28 5.81 -4.27
C ASN A 56 14.52 6.93 -4.96
N LYS A 57 15.11 7.52 -6.01
CA LYS A 57 14.54 8.64 -6.77
C LYS A 57 13.25 8.31 -7.51
N ASN A 58 13.00 7.03 -7.77
CA ASN A 58 11.80 6.57 -8.46
C ASN A 58 10.66 6.21 -7.51
N ILE A 59 10.83 6.47 -6.21
CA ILE A 59 9.82 6.18 -5.20
C ILE A 59 9.46 7.47 -4.46
N VAL A 60 8.15 7.73 -4.35
CA VAL A 60 7.62 8.77 -3.48
C VAL A 60 6.55 8.14 -2.60
N THR A 61 6.74 8.25 -1.31
CA THR A 61 5.80 7.75 -0.30
C THR A 61 5.08 8.93 0.34
N TYR A 62 3.77 8.80 0.50
CA TYR A 62 2.91 9.80 1.10
C TYR A 62 2.34 9.29 2.40
N ILE A 63 2.05 10.21 3.31
CA ILE A 63 1.38 9.92 4.58
C ILE A 63 0.15 10.80 4.75
N ALA A 64 -0.82 10.28 5.46
CA ALA A 64 -1.98 11.02 5.93
C ALA A 64 -1.87 11.27 7.43
N LEU A 65 -2.16 12.49 7.83
CA LEU A 65 -2.15 12.92 9.23
C LEU A 65 -3.52 13.37 9.67
N LEU A 66 -3.88 12.96 10.86
CA LEU A 66 -5.07 13.43 11.58
C LEU A 66 -4.59 13.90 12.95
N ASP A 67 -4.81 15.18 13.28
CA ASP A 67 -4.28 15.80 14.50
C ASP A 67 -2.79 15.50 14.72
N GLU A 68 -1.99 15.71 13.68
CA GLU A 68 -0.53 15.47 13.65
C GLU A 68 -0.11 14.00 13.85
N LYS A 69 -1.06 13.08 13.97
CA LYS A 69 -0.79 11.64 14.05
C LYS A 69 -0.85 11.00 12.65
N ILE A 70 0.15 10.20 12.30
CA ILE A 70 0.15 9.44 11.05
C ILE A 70 -0.88 8.32 11.14
N VAL A 71 -1.88 8.34 10.24
CA VAL A 71 -2.97 7.38 10.21
C VAL A 71 -3.00 6.52 8.95
N ALA A 72 -2.24 6.90 7.93
CA ALA A 72 -2.12 6.11 6.69
C ALA A 72 -0.82 6.40 5.96
N THR A 73 -0.40 5.46 5.14
CA THR A 73 0.74 5.60 4.23
C THR A 73 0.45 4.91 2.91
N ILE A 74 1.08 5.38 1.84
CA ILE A 74 1.00 4.80 0.50
C ILE A 74 2.27 5.12 -0.27
N GLN A 75 2.80 4.13 -0.98
CA GLN A 75 3.97 4.29 -1.83
C GLN A 75 3.57 4.36 -3.30
N THR A 76 4.20 5.27 -4.03
CA THR A 76 4.16 5.30 -5.48
C THR A 76 5.57 5.08 -6.03
N LYS A 77 5.70 4.24 -7.05
CA LYS A 77 6.98 3.89 -7.66
C LYS A 77 6.87 3.96 -9.17
N LEU A 78 7.76 4.73 -9.77
CA LEU A 78 7.90 4.75 -11.22
C LEU A 78 8.63 3.49 -11.68
N GLU A 79 8.00 2.71 -12.54
CA GLU A 79 8.58 1.51 -13.11
C GLU A 79 8.17 1.38 -14.59
N SER A 80 9.13 1.62 -15.50
CA SER A 80 8.87 1.70 -16.95
C SER A 80 7.80 2.74 -17.28
N GLU A 81 6.68 2.35 -17.88
CA GLU A 81 5.59 3.23 -18.27
C GLU A 81 4.45 3.28 -17.25
N ASP A 82 4.62 2.61 -16.12
CA ASP A 82 3.59 2.48 -15.10
C ASP A 82 3.99 3.14 -13.78
N ILE A 83 2.99 3.55 -13.01
CA ILE A 83 3.16 3.97 -11.62
C ILE A 83 2.64 2.84 -10.73
N HIS A 84 3.53 2.18 -10.02
CA HIS A 84 3.17 1.11 -9.09
C HIS A 84 2.74 1.70 -7.75
N ILE A 85 1.60 1.24 -7.25
CA ILE A 85 1.08 1.57 -5.91
C ILE A 85 1.43 0.42 -4.97
N GLY A 86 2.04 0.72 -3.85
CA GLY A 86 2.42 -0.29 -2.86
C GLY A 86 2.45 0.26 -1.43
N LEU A 87 2.81 -0.58 -0.49
CA LEU A 87 2.88 -0.24 0.94
C LEU A 87 1.70 0.63 1.40
N PHE A 88 0.50 0.26 0.94
CA PHE A 88 -0.73 0.98 1.22
C PHE A 88 -1.34 0.45 2.51
N ALA A 89 -1.29 1.25 3.56
CA ALA A 89 -1.78 0.88 4.89
C ALA A 89 -2.56 2.01 5.52
N VAL A 90 -3.68 1.67 6.15
CA VAL A 90 -4.46 2.57 7.00
C VAL A 90 -4.47 1.99 8.41
N HIS A 91 -4.23 2.81 9.41
CA HIS A 91 -4.28 2.38 10.80
C HIS A 91 -5.64 1.71 11.08
N PRO A 92 -5.68 0.52 11.72
CA PRO A 92 -6.93 -0.22 11.90
C PRO A 92 -8.08 0.59 12.52
N ASP A 93 -7.78 1.46 13.47
CA ASP A 93 -8.80 2.30 14.13
C ASP A 93 -9.40 3.36 13.21
N PHE A 94 -8.78 3.62 12.07
CA PHE A 94 -9.21 4.63 11.09
C PHE A 94 -9.69 4.03 9.76
N GLN A 95 -9.70 2.72 9.64
CA GLN A 95 -10.32 2.03 8.51
C GLN A 95 -11.84 2.27 8.56
N SER A 96 -12.50 2.30 7.41
CA SER A 96 -13.92 2.58 7.25
C SER A 96 -14.34 4.07 7.38
N PHE A 97 -13.40 4.98 7.64
CA PHE A 97 -13.64 6.43 7.68
C PHE A 97 -13.30 7.15 6.36
N GLY A 98 -13.05 6.39 5.29
CA GLY A 98 -12.73 6.96 3.99
C GLY A 98 -11.28 7.45 3.85
N VAL A 99 -10.43 7.24 4.84
CA VAL A 99 -9.01 7.64 4.82
C VAL A 99 -8.27 6.98 3.66
N GLY A 100 -8.46 5.67 3.48
CA GLY A 100 -7.82 4.91 2.39
C GLY A 100 -8.18 5.45 1.02
N LYS A 101 -9.46 5.71 0.78
CA LYS A 101 -9.93 6.29 -0.48
C LYS A 101 -9.29 7.67 -0.75
N LYS A 102 -9.18 8.50 0.27
CA LYS A 102 -8.63 9.85 0.14
C LYS A 102 -7.13 9.86 -0.11
N ILE A 103 -6.35 9.06 0.63
CA ILE A 103 -4.91 8.98 0.42
C ILE A 103 -4.58 8.34 -0.92
N LEU A 104 -5.32 7.35 -1.37
CA LEU A 104 -5.15 6.74 -2.70
C LEU A 104 -5.37 7.78 -3.80
N ALA A 105 -6.46 8.54 -3.74
CA ALA A 105 -6.74 9.60 -4.72
C ALA A 105 -5.65 10.67 -4.71
N PHE A 106 -5.18 11.08 -3.54
CA PHE A 106 -4.08 12.04 -3.39
C PHE A 106 -2.78 11.53 -4.01
N ALA A 107 -2.43 10.27 -3.75
CA ALA A 107 -1.22 9.65 -4.28
C ALA A 107 -1.28 9.50 -5.80
N GLU A 108 -2.42 9.07 -6.35
CA GLU A 108 -2.64 8.97 -7.79
C GLU A 108 -2.47 10.33 -8.48
N GLU A 109 -3.13 11.35 -7.96
CA GLU A 109 -3.02 12.71 -8.52
C GLU A 109 -1.59 13.25 -8.45
N SER A 110 -0.95 13.11 -7.30
CA SER A 110 0.41 13.61 -7.08
C SER A 110 1.44 12.90 -7.96
N ALA A 111 1.36 11.58 -8.05
CA ALA A 111 2.27 10.78 -8.86
C ALA A 111 2.04 11.02 -10.36
N ASN A 112 0.79 11.19 -10.79
CA ASN A 112 0.49 11.51 -12.18
C ASN A 112 1.03 12.89 -12.58
N LYS A 113 0.92 13.88 -11.71
CA LYS A 113 1.52 15.21 -11.94
C LYS A 113 3.04 15.13 -12.06
N LEU A 114 3.67 14.27 -11.24
CA LEU A 114 5.13 14.13 -11.20
C LEU A 114 5.67 13.39 -12.43
N TRP A 115 5.06 12.25 -12.80
CA TRP A 115 5.63 11.34 -13.79
C TRP A 115 4.88 11.28 -15.13
N LYS A 116 3.62 11.69 -15.19
CA LYS A 116 2.80 11.75 -16.42
C LYS A 116 2.79 10.43 -17.21
N LYS A 117 2.51 9.33 -16.52
CA LYS A 117 2.47 7.99 -17.11
C LYS A 117 1.06 7.57 -17.52
N SER A 118 0.92 6.40 -18.14
CA SER A 118 -0.32 5.93 -18.75
C SER A 118 -1.21 5.13 -17.82
N SER A 119 -0.66 4.55 -16.76
CA SER A 119 -1.43 3.70 -15.86
C SER A 119 -0.86 3.60 -14.46
N PHE A 120 -1.75 3.26 -13.52
CA PHE A 120 -1.39 2.79 -12.18
C PHE A 120 -1.50 1.27 -12.15
N VAL A 121 -0.58 0.63 -11.46
CA VAL A 121 -0.53 -0.81 -11.28
C VAL A 121 -0.39 -1.14 -9.80
N MET A 122 -1.09 -2.15 -9.33
CA MET A 122 -0.88 -2.69 -8.00
C MET A 122 -0.97 -4.21 -8.01
N GLU A 123 -0.41 -4.82 -6.99
CA GLU A 123 -0.36 -6.26 -6.83
C GLU A 123 -1.02 -6.63 -5.51
N VAL A 124 -1.98 -7.55 -5.56
CA VAL A 124 -2.69 -8.02 -4.37
C VAL A 124 -2.61 -9.54 -4.28
N ILE A 125 -2.57 -10.07 -3.06
CA ILE A 125 -2.63 -11.52 -2.87
C ILE A 125 -3.92 -12.04 -3.49
N SER A 126 -3.81 -12.98 -4.42
CA SER A 126 -4.90 -13.38 -5.33
C SER A 126 -6.14 -13.95 -4.62
N ASN A 127 -5.98 -14.55 -3.44
CA ASN A 127 -7.10 -15.08 -2.67
C ASN A 127 -7.81 -14.01 -1.78
N ARG A 128 -7.32 -12.77 -1.78
CA ARG A 128 -7.91 -11.66 -1.04
C ARG A 128 -8.99 -10.97 -1.89
N VAL A 129 -10.13 -11.65 -2.06
CA VAL A 129 -11.25 -11.20 -2.93
C VAL A 129 -11.77 -9.82 -2.51
N GLU A 130 -11.87 -9.56 -1.22
CA GLU A 130 -12.36 -8.28 -0.69
C GLU A 130 -11.45 -7.10 -1.07
N LEU A 131 -10.13 -7.29 -1.15
CA LEU A 131 -9.20 -6.27 -1.63
C LEU A 131 -9.37 -6.02 -3.12
N LYS A 132 -9.49 -7.08 -3.91
CA LYS A 132 -9.76 -6.98 -5.34
C LYS A 132 -11.02 -6.17 -5.62
N GLU A 133 -12.11 -6.44 -4.90
CA GLU A 133 -13.36 -5.70 -5.04
C GLU A 133 -13.22 -4.23 -4.61
N TYR A 134 -12.50 -3.98 -3.52
CA TYR A 134 -12.20 -2.63 -3.05
C TYR A 134 -11.51 -1.79 -4.13
N TYR A 135 -10.48 -2.35 -4.76
CA TYR A 135 -9.73 -1.65 -5.81
C TYR A 135 -10.50 -1.59 -7.14
N ASN A 136 -11.30 -2.59 -7.45
CA ASN A 136 -12.17 -2.56 -8.63
C ASN A 136 -13.15 -1.37 -8.58
N ARG A 137 -13.73 -1.08 -7.42
CA ARG A 137 -14.58 0.10 -7.23
C ARG A 137 -13.84 1.42 -7.44
N ARG A 138 -12.52 1.41 -7.40
CA ARG A 138 -11.64 2.59 -7.62
C ARG A 138 -11.02 2.64 -9.00
N GLY A 139 -11.47 1.76 -9.89
CA GLY A 139 -11.07 1.76 -11.30
C GLY A 139 -9.93 0.80 -11.64
N TYR A 140 -9.42 0.04 -10.69
CA TYR A 140 -8.39 -0.98 -10.94
C TYR A 140 -9.04 -2.26 -11.44
N LYS A 141 -8.65 -2.68 -12.62
CA LYS A 141 -9.20 -3.87 -13.28
C LYS A 141 -8.27 -5.06 -13.15
N ASP A 142 -8.87 -6.23 -12.98
CA ASP A 142 -8.17 -7.50 -12.97
C ASP A 142 -7.58 -7.77 -14.36
N THR A 143 -6.24 -7.86 -14.43
CA THR A 143 -5.53 -8.13 -15.69
C THR A 143 -5.47 -9.61 -16.04
N LYS A 144 -5.91 -10.51 -15.15
CA LYS A 144 -5.72 -11.97 -15.26
C LYS A 144 -4.23 -12.37 -15.27
N THR A 145 -3.34 -11.47 -14.90
CA THR A 145 -1.91 -11.72 -14.80
C THR A 145 -1.53 -11.95 -13.34
N PHE A 146 -0.81 -13.04 -13.10
CA PHE A 146 -0.33 -13.41 -11.78
C PHE A 146 1.19 -13.39 -11.78
N ILE A 147 1.77 -12.98 -10.65
CA ILE A 147 3.20 -13.06 -10.41
C ILE A 147 3.46 -13.87 -9.12
N GLU A 148 4.64 -14.43 -9.03
CA GLU A 148 5.07 -15.20 -7.87
C GLU A 148 5.16 -14.29 -6.64
N PHE A 149 4.67 -14.78 -5.48
CA PHE A 149 4.80 -14.05 -4.23
C PHE A 149 6.28 -13.99 -3.83
N PRO A 150 6.81 -12.79 -3.48
CA PRO A 150 8.23 -12.64 -3.20
C PRO A 150 8.63 -13.40 -1.93
N LYS A 151 9.76 -14.09 -2.00
CA LYS A 151 10.39 -14.75 -0.85
C LYS A 151 11.20 -13.73 -0.05
N SER A 152 11.17 -13.87 1.28
CA SER A 152 11.92 -12.99 2.17
C SER A 152 12.31 -13.75 3.44
N LYS A 153 13.41 -13.31 4.06
CA LYS A 153 13.79 -13.76 5.41
C LYS A 153 12.90 -13.16 6.51
N HIS A 154 12.09 -12.13 6.17
CA HIS A 154 11.28 -11.40 7.14
C HIS A 154 9.87 -11.96 7.31
N TRP A 155 9.43 -12.84 6.40
CA TRP A 155 8.12 -13.49 6.49
C TRP A 155 8.14 -14.90 5.90
N LEU A 156 7.24 -15.74 6.39
CA LEU A 156 7.03 -17.10 5.91
C LEU A 156 5.53 -17.34 5.70
N PRO A 157 5.14 -18.09 4.64
CA PRO A 157 3.77 -18.51 4.47
C PRO A 157 3.29 -19.39 5.63
N LEU A 158 2.06 -19.17 6.08
CA LEU A 158 1.38 -19.98 7.10
C LEU A 158 0.38 -20.97 6.50
N VAL A 159 0.24 -20.95 5.17
CA VAL A 159 -0.70 -21.78 4.42
C VAL A 159 0.06 -22.71 3.48
N ASP A 160 -0.50 -23.88 3.19
CA ASP A 160 0.10 -24.87 2.29
C ASP A 160 -0.05 -24.51 0.83
N GLU A 161 -1.08 -23.74 0.48
CA GLU A 161 -1.31 -23.25 -0.89
C GLU A 161 -0.23 -22.25 -1.31
N GLU A 162 0.12 -22.27 -2.59
CA GLU A 162 1.06 -21.29 -3.16
C GLU A 162 0.41 -19.91 -3.22
N LEU A 163 1.04 -18.94 -2.56
CA LEU A 163 0.60 -17.55 -2.64
C LEU A 163 1.05 -16.92 -3.95
N LYS A 164 0.11 -16.24 -4.63
CA LYS A 164 0.37 -15.48 -5.86
C LYS A 164 -0.15 -14.07 -5.73
N LEU A 165 0.46 -13.16 -6.46
CA LEU A 165 0.01 -11.78 -6.57
C LEU A 165 -0.75 -11.62 -7.89
N LEU A 166 -1.97 -11.09 -7.80
CA LEU A 166 -2.77 -10.69 -8.95
C LEU A 166 -2.43 -9.24 -9.30
N VAL A 167 -2.14 -8.99 -10.56
CA VAL A 167 -1.87 -7.64 -11.06
C VAL A 167 -3.19 -6.94 -11.41
N LEU A 168 -3.39 -5.77 -10.81
CA LEU A 168 -4.52 -4.88 -11.09
C LEU A 168 -4.02 -3.63 -11.80
N ARG A 169 -4.78 -3.11 -12.75
CA ARG A 169 -4.39 -1.95 -13.57
C ARG A 169 -5.52 -0.94 -13.69
N LYS A 170 -5.17 0.32 -13.56
CA LYS A 170 -6.06 1.47 -13.80
C LYS A 170 -5.44 2.38 -14.85
N GLU A 171 -6.11 2.55 -15.98
CA GLU A 171 -5.68 3.48 -17.01
C GLU A 171 -5.89 4.93 -16.55
N ILE A 172 -4.92 5.79 -16.84
CA ILE A 172 -5.01 7.21 -16.55
C ILE A 172 -5.65 7.89 -17.75
N LEU A 173 -6.85 8.42 -17.54
CA LEU A 173 -7.57 9.17 -18.57
C LEU A 173 -6.90 10.54 -18.75
N ARG A 174 -6.64 10.91 -20.02
CA ARG A 174 -6.06 12.20 -20.41
C ARG A 174 -7.11 13.07 -21.09
#